data_b955d940e84d97e80f86d51008b8d35c
#
_entry.id   b955d940e84d97e80f86d51008b8d35c
#
_cell.length_a   1.000
_cell.length_b   1.000
_cell.length_c   1.000
_cell.angle_alpha   90.00
_cell.angle_beta   90.00
_cell.angle_gamma   90.00
#
_symmetry.space_group_name_H-M   'P 1'
#
loop_
_entity.id
_entity.type
_entity.pdbx_description
1 polymer ?
#
loop_
_entity_poly.entity_id
_entity_poly.type
_entity_poly.pdbx_seq_one_letter_code
_entity_poly.pdbx_strand_id
1 'polypeptide(L)'
;MTAGTVFQDTRTPLTVWFRAMWWLTSQKNGVSAVALQRVLGWGSYQTAWTCLHKLRRAMIRPGRERLAGVVEVDESYLGGNEQGVLGRHIAGKALVVVAAEEDGRGIGRIRLRHIPDASAARLIPFIEDSIEPGSTVHTDGWYGYLPLRTAAYQHRISNQKGHSERASELLPRVHQVFSLRKRWLLGTHQGAVAGEHLQDYLNEFAFRFNRRKSRSRGKLFYRLVQHAVATEPTTYRQIVDSAIKRK
;
A
#
# COMPACT_ATOMS: atom_id res chain seq x y z
N MET A 1 0.37 27.62 -12.43
CA MET A 1 -0.49 26.95 -11.43
C MET A 1 -0.20 25.44 -11.25
N THR A 2 0.35 24.73 -12.24
CA THR A 2 0.62 23.28 -12.15
C THR A 2 2.08 22.93 -11.79
N ALA A 3 2.99 23.91 -11.85
CA ALA A 3 4.40 23.71 -11.51
C ALA A 3 4.58 23.19 -10.07
N GLY A 4 5.51 22.26 -9.88
CA GLY A 4 5.77 21.62 -8.58
C GLY A 4 4.71 20.63 -8.12
N THR A 5 3.69 20.33 -8.93
CA THR A 5 2.61 19.40 -8.59
C THR A 5 2.62 18.17 -9.49
N VAL A 6 1.79 17.17 -9.16
CA VAL A 6 1.59 15.98 -10.00
C VAL A 6 1.12 16.33 -11.43
N PHE A 7 0.56 17.52 -11.61
CA PHE A 7 0.03 18.03 -12.90
C PHE A 7 1.06 18.76 -13.74
N GLN A 8 2.30 18.90 -13.27
CA GLN A 8 3.33 19.62 -14.02
C GLN A 8 3.50 19.00 -15.41
N ASP A 9 3.68 19.88 -16.42
CA ASP A 9 3.88 19.54 -17.84
C ASP A 9 2.80 18.64 -18.45
N THR A 10 1.60 18.65 -17.85
CA THR A 10 0.48 17.86 -18.39
C THR A 10 -0.08 18.50 -19.66
N ARG A 11 -0.28 17.67 -20.70
CA ARG A 11 -1.04 18.03 -21.90
C ARG A 11 -2.54 17.71 -21.75
N THR A 12 -2.91 16.94 -20.71
CA THR A 12 -4.30 16.61 -20.41
C THR A 12 -4.94 17.77 -19.66
N PRO A 13 -6.12 18.26 -20.08
CA PRO A 13 -6.83 19.31 -19.36
C PRO A 13 -7.10 18.95 -17.90
N LEU A 14 -6.99 19.91 -16.97
CA LEU A 14 -7.22 19.67 -15.55
C LEU A 14 -8.63 19.15 -15.25
N THR A 15 -9.61 19.55 -16.03
CA THR A 15 -11.00 19.02 -15.95
C THR A 15 -11.04 17.51 -16.15
N VAL A 16 -10.22 16.98 -17.05
CA VAL A 16 -10.10 15.52 -17.30
C VAL A 16 -9.37 14.85 -16.13
N TRP A 17 -8.33 15.48 -15.56
CA TRP A 17 -7.67 15.00 -14.34
C TRP A 17 -8.65 14.91 -13.17
N PHE A 18 -9.47 15.94 -12.95
CA PHE A 18 -10.47 15.92 -11.88
C PHE A 18 -11.56 14.87 -12.11
N ARG A 19 -11.97 14.63 -13.35
CA ARG A 19 -12.86 13.51 -13.70
C ARG A 19 -12.21 12.16 -13.41
N ALA A 20 -10.91 11.99 -13.73
CA ALA A 20 -10.16 10.78 -13.38
C ALA A 20 -10.09 10.56 -11.87
N MET A 21 -9.79 11.61 -11.11
CA MET A 21 -9.72 11.56 -9.64
C MET A 21 -11.09 11.26 -9.02
N TRP A 22 -12.15 11.89 -9.53
CA TRP A 22 -13.51 11.59 -9.10
C TRP A 22 -13.87 10.13 -9.37
N TRP A 23 -13.64 9.66 -10.59
CA TRP A 23 -13.91 8.28 -10.95
C TRP A 23 -13.13 7.30 -10.08
N LEU A 24 -11.85 7.54 -9.90
CA LEU A 24 -10.98 6.73 -9.04
C LEU A 24 -11.48 6.67 -7.59
N THR A 25 -11.94 7.76 -7.00
CA THR A 25 -12.36 7.82 -5.60
C THR A 25 -13.82 7.43 -5.36
N SER A 26 -14.69 7.55 -6.36
CA SER A 26 -16.12 7.19 -6.25
C SER A 26 -16.39 5.69 -6.37
N GLN A 27 -15.54 4.95 -7.11
CA GLN A 27 -15.71 3.51 -7.27
C GLN A 27 -15.30 2.77 -5.99
N LYS A 28 -16.12 1.78 -5.56
CA LYS A 28 -15.85 0.99 -4.34
C LYS A 28 -14.52 0.23 -4.43
N ASN A 29 -14.26 -0.38 -5.58
CA ASN A 29 -13.13 -1.29 -5.76
C ASN A 29 -11.92 -0.67 -6.48
N GLY A 30 -11.94 0.64 -6.79
CA GLY A 30 -10.92 1.28 -7.61
C GLY A 30 -11.21 1.17 -9.09
N VAL A 31 -10.23 1.50 -9.92
CA VAL A 31 -10.36 1.57 -11.37
C VAL A 31 -9.11 0.97 -12.04
N SER A 32 -9.32 0.14 -13.05
CA SER A 32 -8.25 -0.31 -13.93
C SER A 32 -7.92 0.76 -14.98
N ALA A 33 -6.73 0.71 -15.56
CA ALA A 33 -6.33 1.65 -16.61
C ALA A 33 -7.23 1.54 -17.85
N VAL A 34 -7.65 0.32 -18.22
CA VAL A 34 -8.59 0.08 -19.32
C VAL A 34 -9.95 0.71 -19.05
N ALA A 35 -10.48 0.55 -17.82
CA ALA A 35 -11.77 1.15 -17.47
C ALA A 35 -11.68 2.68 -17.47
N LEU A 36 -10.60 3.26 -16.95
CA LEU A 36 -10.39 4.70 -16.95
C LEU A 36 -10.23 5.25 -18.36
N GLN A 37 -9.48 4.56 -19.23
CA GLN A 37 -9.32 4.91 -20.63
C GLN A 37 -10.67 5.02 -21.34
N ARG A 38 -11.53 4.02 -21.18
CA ARG A 38 -12.86 3.97 -21.80
C ARG A 38 -13.76 5.10 -21.31
N VAL A 39 -13.83 5.31 -20.02
CA VAL A 39 -14.72 6.32 -19.40
C VAL A 39 -14.32 7.75 -19.76
N LEU A 40 -13.03 8.02 -19.90
CA LEU A 40 -12.53 9.36 -20.22
C LEU A 40 -12.34 9.59 -21.74
N GLY A 41 -12.54 8.56 -22.55
CA GLY A 41 -12.38 8.65 -24.00
C GLY A 41 -10.93 8.85 -24.44
N TRP A 42 -9.96 8.36 -23.67
CA TRP A 42 -8.55 8.47 -24.07
C TRP A 42 -8.17 7.48 -25.17
N GLY A 43 -7.55 7.98 -26.24
CA GLY A 43 -7.07 7.14 -27.33
C GLY A 43 -5.90 6.22 -26.95
N SER A 44 -5.17 6.53 -25.85
CA SER A 44 -3.98 5.80 -25.43
C SER A 44 -4.16 5.16 -24.06
N TYR A 45 -3.95 3.84 -23.99
CA TYR A 45 -3.83 3.09 -22.71
C TYR A 45 -2.70 3.64 -21.83
N GLN A 46 -1.56 3.97 -22.44
CA GLN A 46 -0.40 4.51 -21.73
C GLN A 46 -0.73 5.80 -20.98
N THR A 47 -1.56 6.68 -21.57
CA THR A 47 -2.02 7.92 -20.91
C THR A 47 -2.83 7.61 -19.67
N ALA A 48 -3.78 6.68 -19.76
CA ALA A 48 -4.62 6.27 -18.62
C ALA A 48 -3.78 5.59 -17.53
N TRP A 49 -2.87 4.71 -17.92
CA TRP A 49 -1.96 4.01 -17.02
C TRP A 49 -1.05 5.00 -16.27
N THR A 50 -0.41 5.93 -17.00
CA THR A 50 0.45 6.96 -16.42
C THR A 50 -0.31 7.86 -15.45
N CYS A 51 -1.52 8.28 -15.82
CA CYS A 51 -2.39 9.06 -14.96
C CYS A 51 -2.68 8.33 -13.64
N LEU A 52 -3.06 7.05 -13.70
CA LEU A 52 -3.34 6.26 -12.51
C LEU A 52 -2.10 6.11 -11.61
N HIS A 53 -0.92 5.85 -12.18
CA HIS A 53 0.30 5.73 -11.38
C HIS A 53 0.68 7.05 -10.70
N LYS A 54 0.56 8.18 -11.39
CA LYS A 54 0.75 9.50 -10.78
C LYS A 54 -0.25 9.74 -9.63
N LEU A 55 -1.52 9.43 -9.81
CA LEU A 55 -2.54 9.56 -8.77
C LEU A 55 -2.31 8.61 -7.59
N ARG A 56 -1.90 7.37 -7.83
CA ARG A 56 -1.54 6.39 -6.78
C ARG A 56 -0.38 6.87 -5.91
N ARG A 57 0.63 7.50 -6.51
CA ARG A 57 1.74 8.12 -5.77
C ARG A 57 1.26 9.29 -4.92
N ALA A 58 0.37 10.12 -5.45
CA ALA A 58 -0.26 11.21 -4.71
C ALA A 58 -1.18 10.75 -3.56
N MET A 59 -1.60 9.49 -3.50
CA MET A 59 -2.40 8.97 -2.39
C MET A 59 -1.64 8.90 -1.06
N ILE A 60 -0.32 8.97 -1.10
CA ILE A 60 0.52 8.98 0.09
C ILE A 60 0.99 10.41 0.35
N ARG A 61 0.44 11.05 1.38
CA ARG A 61 0.86 12.38 1.80
C ARG A 61 2.25 12.32 2.46
N PRO A 62 3.21 13.15 2.06
CA PRO A 62 4.43 13.35 2.83
C PRO A 62 4.11 13.79 4.27
N GLY A 63 4.91 13.35 5.24
CA GLY A 63 4.71 13.72 6.65
C GLY A 63 3.37 13.26 7.25
N ARG A 64 2.78 12.17 6.74
CA ARG A 64 1.55 11.60 7.33
C ARG A 64 1.82 11.11 8.75
N GLU A 65 0.82 11.25 9.63
CA GLU A 65 0.90 10.78 11.01
C GLU A 65 1.25 9.28 11.04
N ARG A 66 2.11 8.89 11.97
CA ARG A 66 2.46 7.49 12.24
C ARG A 66 1.28 6.76 12.89
N LEU A 67 1.31 5.44 12.88
CA LEU A 67 0.40 4.59 13.64
C LEU A 67 0.80 4.64 15.11
N ALA A 68 -0.17 4.53 16.02
CA ALA A 68 0.07 4.62 17.45
C ALA A 68 -0.67 3.53 18.24
N GLY A 69 -0.33 3.37 19.51
CA GLY A 69 -0.94 2.37 20.39
C GLY A 69 -0.41 0.96 20.12
N VAL A 70 -1.29 -0.02 19.97
CA VAL A 70 -0.92 -1.40 19.63
C VAL A 70 -1.00 -1.57 18.11
N VAL A 71 0.08 -2.01 17.50
CA VAL A 71 0.21 -2.18 16.04
C VAL A 71 0.72 -3.58 15.74
N GLU A 72 -0.10 -4.38 15.05
CA GLU A 72 0.33 -5.67 14.50
C GLU A 72 1.20 -5.44 13.26
N VAL A 73 2.33 -6.15 13.17
CA VAL A 73 3.24 -6.11 12.01
C VAL A 73 3.59 -7.52 11.59
N ASP A 74 3.43 -7.79 10.29
CA ASP A 74 3.78 -9.07 9.67
C ASP A 74 4.03 -8.88 8.17
N GLU A 75 4.68 -9.84 7.53
CA GLU A 75 4.93 -9.83 6.10
C GLU A 75 4.24 -11.01 5.39
N SER A 76 3.84 -10.78 4.14
CA SER A 76 3.19 -11.79 3.31
C SER A 76 3.58 -11.67 1.85
N TYR A 77 3.77 -12.81 1.20
CA TYR A 77 4.02 -12.89 -0.23
C TYR A 77 2.75 -12.61 -1.05
N LEU A 78 2.95 -11.94 -2.18
CA LEU A 78 1.97 -11.79 -3.25
C LEU A 78 2.42 -12.62 -4.46
N GLY A 79 1.54 -13.46 -4.95
CA GLY A 79 1.76 -14.34 -6.09
C GLY A 79 0.95 -15.63 -5.97
N GLY A 80 0.83 -16.39 -7.07
CA GLY A 80 0.10 -17.68 -7.10
C GLY A 80 0.74 -18.73 -6.18
N ASN A 81 -0.06 -19.74 -5.79
CA ASN A 81 0.48 -20.92 -5.13
C ASN A 81 1.32 -21.71 -6.13
N GLU A 82 2.62 -21.74 -5.95
CA GLU A 82 3.45 -22.79 -6.52
C GLU A 82 3.39 -23.98 -5.57
N GLN A 83 2.84 -25.10 -6.06
CA GLN A 83 2.82 -26.33 -5.28
C GLN A 83 4.26 -26.82 -5.03
N GLY A 84 4.58 -27.09 -3.77
CA GLY A 84 5.82 -27.76 -3.39
C GLY A 84 6.97 -26.88 -2.92
N VAL A 85 6.87 -25.54 -2.93
CA VAL A 85 7.92 -24.65 -2.41
C VAL A 85 7.55 -24.14 -1.03
N LEU A 86 8.16 -24.70 0.01
CA LEU A 86 8.09 -24.24 1.38
C LEU A 86 9.28 -23.30 1.67
N GLY A 87 9.00 -22.10 2.18
CA GLY A 87 10.04 -21.17 2.65
C GLY A 87 9.83 -19.71 2.25
N ARG A 88 10.69 -18.83 2.80
CA ARG A 88 10.61 -17.36 2.63
C ARG A 88 11.37 -16.82 1.39
N HIS A 89 12.04 -17.67 0.63
CA HIS A 89 12.72 -17.32 -0.61
C HIS A 89 12.01 -17.96 -1.80
N ILE A 90 10.94 -17.31 -2.26
CA ILE A 90 10.19 -17.80 -3.42
C ILE A 90 10.47 -16.86 -4.59
N ALA A 91 11.26 -17.32 -5.55
CA ALA A 91 11.56 -16.59 -6.77
C ALA A 91 10.26 -16.17 -7.47
N GLY A 92 10.16 -14.90 -7.88
CA GLY A 92 9.00 -14.38 -8.59
C GLY A 92 7.83 -13.89 -7.73
N LYS A 93 7.87 -14.02 -6.39
CA LYS A 93 6.84 -13.48 -5.50
C LYS A 93 7.29 -12.19 -4.83
N ALA A 94 6.41 -11.19 -4.81
CA ALA A 94 6.67 -9.93 -4.15
C ALA A 94 6.34 -10.01 -2.65
N LEU A 95 7.27 -9.60 -1.79
CA LEU A 95 7.09 -9.57 -0.34
C LEU A 95 6.54 -8.20 0.09
N VAL A 96 5.48 -8.22 0.90
CA VAL A 96 4.84 -7.00 1.40
C VAL A 96 4.76 -7.06 2.92
N VAL A 97 5.38 -6.09 3.59
CA VAL A 97 5.19 -5.87 5.02
C VAL A 97 3.95 -5.00 5.25
N VAL A 98 3.17 -5.34 6.26
CA VAL A 98 1.96 -4.63 6.68
C VAL A 98 2.05 -4.30 8.15
N ALA A 99 1.70 -3.06 8.50
CA ALA A 99 1.42 -2.63 9.86
C ALA A 99 -0.06 -2.27 9.97
N ALA A 100 -0.76 -2.81 10.98
CA ALA A 100 -2.18 -2.61 11.22
C ALA A 100 -2.42 -2.16 12.66
N GLU A 101 -2.94 -0.93 12.82
CA GLU A 101 -3.26 -0.32 14.10
C GLU A 101 -4.51 -0.98 14.71
N GLU A 102 -4.51 -1.26 16.00
CA GLU A 102 -5.70 -1.69 16.71
C GLU A 102 -6.72 -0.56 16.86
N ASP A 103 -8.01 -0.85 16.62
CA ASP A 103 -9.13 0.07 16.87
C ASP A 103 -10.25 -0.75 17.56
N GLY A 104 -10.08 -0.96 18.86
CA GLY A 104 -10.91 -1.89 19.62
C GLY A 104 -10.84 -3.31 19.05
N ARG A 105 -12.00 -3.90 18.72
CA ARG A 105 -12.06 -5.20 18.04
C ARG A 105 -11.76 -5.12 16.53
N GLY A 106 -11.65 -3.93 15.98
CA GLY A 106 -11.44 -3.68 14.56
C GLY A 106 -10.00 -3.34 14.21
N ILE A 107 -9.83 -2.93 12.94
CA ILE A 107 -8.56 -2.43 12.40
C ILE A 107 -8.67 -0.92 12.27
N GLY A 108 -7.68 -0.20 12.78
CA GLY A 108 -7.51 1.23 12.60
C GLY A 108 -6.93 1.58 11.22
N ARG A 109 -5.87 2.36 11.23
CA ARG A 109 -5.11 2.70 10.03
C ARG A 109 -4.11 1.59 9.70
N ILE A 110 -3.73 1.51 8.43
CA ILE A 110 -2.73 0.55 7.95
C ILE A 110 -1.61 1.25 7.21
N ARG A 111 -0.44 0.59 7.18
CA ARG A 111 0.71 0.92 6.32
C ARG A 111 1.15 -0.34 5.59
N LEU A 112 1.56 -0.18 4.35
CA LEU A 112 2.08 -1.28 3.53
C LEU A 112 3.33 -0.82 2.78
N ARG A 113 4.31 -1.72 2.67
CA ARG A 113 5.51 -1.50 1.87
C ARG A 113 5.92 -2.79 1.15
N HIS A 114 6.23 -2.68 -0.12
CA HIS A 114 6.93 -3.73 -0.86
C HIS A 114 8.39 -3.73 -0.43
N ILE A 115 8.89 -4.88 -0.01
CA ILE A 115 10.27 -5.07 0.47
C ILE A 115 10.92 -6.22 -0.30
N PRO A 116 12.25 -6.17 -0.53
CA PRO A 116 12.94 -7.25 -1.23
C PRO A 116 13.06 -8.52 -0.38
N ASP A 117 13.18 -8.38 0.94
CA ASP A 117 13.37 -9.46 1.90
C ASP A 117 12.85 -9.06 3.29
N ALA A 118 12.70 -10.05 4.20
CA ALA A 118 12.27 -9.87 5.59
C ALA A 118 13.46 -9.70 6.55
N SER A 119 14.55 -9.06 6.14
CA SER A 119 15.68 -8.75 7.02
C SER A 119 15.38 -7.57 7.95
N ALA A 120 16.11 -7.49 9.05
CA ALA A 120 16.03 -6.34 9.96
C ALA A 120 16.31 -5.02 9.24
N ALA A 121 17.25 -5.01 8.27
CA ALA A 121 17.59 -3.85 7.47
C ALA A 121 16.40 -3.30 6.63
N ARG A 122 15.35 -4.09 6.43
CA ARG A 122 14.13 -3.68 5.71
C ARG A 122 12.94 -3.45 6.63
N LEU A 123 12.80 -4.31 7.65
CA LEU A 123 11.66 -4.27 8.58
C LEU A 123 11.76 -3.11 9.57
N ILE A 124 12.95 -2.87 10.16
CA ILE A 124 13.11 -1.83 11.17
C ILE A 124 12.86 -0.42 10.60
N PRO A 125 13.47 0.00 9.47
CA PRO A 125 13.15 1.29 8.88
C PRO A 125 11.69 1.45 8.46
N PHE A 126 11.00 0.35 8.07
CA PHE A 126 9.56 0.42 7.82
C PHE A 126 8.77 0.72 9.10
N ILE A 127 9.13 0.09 10.22
CA ILE A 127 8.47 0.30 11.52
C ILE A 127 8.71 1.74 11.99
N GLU A 128 9.97 2.21 11.97
CA GLU A 128 10.35 3.57 12.36
C GLU A 128 9.63 4.66 11.55
N ASP A 129 9.47 4.45 10.24
CA ASP A 129 8.73 5.37 9.36
C ASP A 129 7.22 5.34 9.58
N SER A 130 6.69 4.20 10.04
CA SER A 130 5.26 3.92 10.06
C SER A 130 4.60 4.03 11.42
N ILE A 131 5.35 3.80 12.51
CA ILE A 131 4.83 3.64 13.87
C ILE A 131 5.47 4.67 14.78
N GLU A 132 4.67 5.26 15.66
CA GLU A 132 5.11 6.25 16.65
C GLU A 132 5.98 5.59 17.72
N PRO A 133 7.14 6.16 18.08
CA PRO A 133 7.93 5.69 19.21
C PRO A 133 7.08 5.59 20.49
N GLY A 134 7.35 4.59 21.33
CA GLY A 134 6.56 4.29 22.53
C GLY A 134 5.34 3.40 22.29
N SER A 135 4.98 3.12 21.03
CA SER A 135 3.91 2.19 20.70
C SER A 135 4.31 0.74 20.97
N THR A 136 3.30 -0.13 21.13
CA THR A 136 3.49 -1.58 21.18
C THR A 136 3.49 -2.16 19.76
N VAL A 137 4.61 -2.76 19.34
CA VAL A 137 4.73 -3.48 18.08
C VAL A 137 4.56 -4.96 18.34
N HIS A 138 3.49 -5.55 17.78
CA HIS A 138 3.12 -6.95 17.95
C HIS A 138 3.47 -7.75 16.69
N THR A 139 4.33 -8.77 16.82
CA THR A 139 4.84 -9.58 15.69
C THR A 139 4.79 -11.09 15.99
N ASP A 140 5.05 -11.91 14.97
CA ASP A 140 5.20 -13.38 15.08
C ASP A 140 6.53 -13.83 15.73
N GLY A 141 7.43 -12.90 16.03
CA GLY A 141 8.75 -13.19 16.60
C GLY A 141 9.79 -13.65 15.58
N TRP A 142 9.61 -13.38 14.29
CA TRP A 142 10.63 -13.58 13.27
C TRP A 142 11.94 -12.84 13.65
N TYR A 143 13.08 -13.45 13.35
CA TYR A 143 14.39 -12.90 13.76
C TYR A 143 14.69 -11.50 13.20
N GLY A 144 14.09 -11.11 12.06
CA GLY A 144 14.20 -9.77 11.50
C GLY A 144 13.64 -8.67 12.40
N TYR A 145 12.82 -9.01 13.41
CA TYR A 145 12.27 -8.09 14.40
C TYR A 145 13.09 -8.00 15.69
N LEU A 146 14.16 -8.79 15.83
CA LEU A 146 14.98 -8.80 17.07
C LEU A 146 15.49 -7.41 17.50
N PRO A 147 15.90 -6.49 16.59
CA PRO A 147 16.36 -5.16 17.00
C PRO A 147 15.28 -4.31 17.69
N LEU A 148 14.00 -4.65 17.60
CA LEU A 148 12.93 -3.95 18.31
C LEU A 148 13.07 -4.06 19.84
N ARG A 149 13.78 -5.05 20.36
CA ARG A 149 14.04 -5.22 21.80
C ARG A 149 14.85 -4.07 22.40
N THR A 150 15.67 -3.39 21.60
CA THR A 150 16.52 -2.27 22.01
C THR A 150 16.04 -0.93 21.43
N ALA A 151 14.96 -0.94 20.65
CA ALA A 151 14.39 0.23 20.01
C ALA A 151 13.39 0.96 20.94
N ALA A 152 12.93 2.11 20.53
CA ALA A 152 11.96 2.93 21.26
C ALA A 152 10.50 2.38 21.20
N TYR A 153 10.34 1.04 21.18
CA TYR A 153 9.04 0.35 21.09
C TYR A 153 8.89 -0.71 22.16
N GLN A 154 7.64 -0.99 22.56
CA GLN A 154 7.32 -2.18 23.33
C GLN A 154 7.13 -3.35 22.38
N HIS A 155 8.04 -4.31 22.34
CA HIS A 155 7.96 -5.46 21.44
C HIS A 155 7.17 -6.60 22.08
N ARG A 156 5.97 -6.86 21.56
CA ARG A 156 5.13 -8.00 21.92
C ARG A 156 5.29 -9.11 20.89
N ILE A 157 5.58 -10.32 21.32
CA ILE A 157 5.81 -11.47 20.44
C ILE A 157 4.72 -12.51 20.69
N SER A 158 4.09 -13.00 19.61
CA SER A 158 3.21 -14.17 19.65
C SER A 158 3.77 -15.25 18.73
N ASN A 159 4.45 -16.22 19.32
CA ASN A 159 5.08 -17.32 18.60
C ASN A 159 4.11 -18.50 18.40
N GLN A 160 4.09 -19.06 17.19
CA GLN A 160 3.40 -20.31 16.87
C GLN A 160 4.06 -21.55 17.50
N LYS A 161 5.33 -21.46 17.95
CA LYS A 161 6.06 -22.61 18.50
C LYS A 161 5.40 -23.08 19.80
N GLY A 162 4.76 -24.23 19.74
CA GLY A 162 4.12 -24.88 20.90
C GLY A 162 2.62 -24.55 21.11
N HIS A 163 2.02 -23.73 20.27
CA HIS A 163 0.59 -23.45 20.31
C HIS A 163 -0.13 -24.04 19.09
N SER A 164 -1.31 -24.64 19.30
CA SER A 164 -2.20 -25.12 18.24
C SER A 164 -2.87 -23.99 17.45
N GLU A 165 -2.69 -22.74 17.88
CA GLU A 165 -3.29 -21.57 17.27
C GLU A 165 -2.68 -21.26 15.90
N ARG A 166 -3.53 -20.91 14.95
CA ARG A 166 -3.11 -20.51 13.61
C ARG A 166 -2.53 -19.09 13.64
N ALA A 167 -1.61 -18.75 12.71
CA ALA A 167 -1.06 -17.41 12.58
C ALA A 167 -2.15 -16.31 12.50
N SER A 168 -3.27 -16.62 11.86
CA SER A 168 -4.44 -15.74 11.76
C SER A 168 -5.15 -15.45 13.08
N GLU A 169 -4.91 -16.25 14.11
CA GLU A 169 -5.49 -16.07 15.45
C GLU A 169 -4.56 -15.23 16.32
N LEU A 170 -3.25 -15.32 16.08
CA LEU A 170 -2.22 -14.58 16.82
C LEU A 170 -2.12 -13.11 16.37
N LEU A 171 -2.22 -12.86 15.05
CA LEU A 171 -2.14 -11.54 14.43
C LEU A 171 -3.35 -11.30 13.49
N PRO A 172 -4.58 -11.28 14.03
CA PRO A 172 -5.80 -11.32 13.23
C PRO A 172 -5.97 -10.12 12.30
N ARG A 173 -5.47 -8.95 12.69
CA ARG A 173 -5.66 -7.71 11.93
C ARG A 173 -4.82 -7.69 10.66
N VAL A 174 -3.52 -8.00 10.74
CA VAL A 174 -2.66 -8.06 9.55
C VAL A 174 -3.11 -9.17 8.61
N HIS A 175 -3.54 -10.34 9.12
CA HIS A 175 -4.06 -11.43 8.30
C HIS A 175 -5.36 -11.06 7.60
N GLN A 176 -6.24 -10.31 8.24
CA GLN A 176 -7.43 -9.76 7.60
C GLN A 176 -7.06 -8.75 6.50
N VAL A 177 -6.06 -7.88 6.74
CA VAL A 177 -5.55 -6.95 5.71
C VAL A 177 -4.95 -7.70 4.54
N PHE A 178 -4.19 -8.79 4.76
CA PHE A 178 -3.67 -9.64 3.69
C PHE A 178 -4.78 -10.21 2.81
N SER A 179 -5.83 -10.75 3.42
CA SER A 179 -6.98 -11.32 2.73
C SER A 179 -7.74 -10.27 1.90
N LEU A 180 -7.99 -9.09 2.46
CA LEU A 180 -8.67 -7.98 1.79
C LEU A 180 -7.84 -7.44 0.63
N ARG A 181 -6.52 -7.27 0.81
CA ARG A 181 -5.59 -6.85 -0.23
C ARG A 181 -5.55 -7.85 -1.39
N LYS A 182 -5.43 -9.17 -1.09
CA LYS A 182 -5.43 -10.23 -2.11
C LYS A 182 -6.72 -10.19 -2.93
N ARG A 183 -7.87 -10.10 -2.26
CA ARG A 183 -9.18 -10.00 -2.92
C ARG A 183 -9.28 -8.77 -3.80
N TRP A 184 -8.80 -7.61 -3.34
CA TRP A 184 -8.83 -6.37 -4.09
C TRP A 184 -7.94 -6.43 -5.34
N LEU A 185 -6.72 -6.94 -5.23
CA LEU A 185 -5.80 -7.09 -6.36
C LEU A 185 -6.34 -8.07 -7.41
N LEU A 186 -6.90 -9.21 -7.00
CA LEU A 186 -7.49 -10.17 -7.92
C LEU A 186 -8.76 -9.63 -8.59
N GLY A 187 -9.66 -9.03 -7.81
CA GLY A 187 -10.96 -8.58 -8.31
C GLY A 187 -10.88 -7.35 -9.20
N THR A 188 -9.99 -6.39 -8.90
CA THR A 188 -9.90 -5.13 -9.66
C THR A 188 -8.84 -5.18 -10.76
N HIS A 189 -7.75 -5.91 -10.52
CA HIS A 189 -6.58 -5.90 -11.41
C HIS A 189 -6.26 -7.29 -11.98
N GLN A 190 -7.12 -8.30 -11.72
CA GLN A 190 -7.00 -9.67 -12.24
C GLN A 190 -5.61 -10.31 -12.04
N GLY A 191 -4.91 -9.91 -10.97
CA GLY A 191 -3.55 -10.38 -10.70
C GLY A 191 -2.46 -9.78 -11.60
N ALA A 192 -2.80 -8.98 -12.60
CA ALA A 192 -1.86 -8.35 -13.54
C ALA A 192 -1.13 -7.14 -12.93
N VAL A 193 -0.58 -7.32 -11.72
CA VAL A 193 0.23 -6.28 -11.04
C VAL A 193 1.67 -6.73 -11.07
N ALA A 194 2.46 -6.12 -11.97
CA ALA A 194 3.90 -6.33 -11.98
C ALA A 194 4.52 -5.92 -10.66
N GLY A 195 5.41 -6.75 -10.10
CA GLY A 195 6.07 -6.48 -8.81
C GLY A 195 6.74 -5.11 -8.74
N GLU A 196 7.22 -4.65 -9.88
CA GLU A 196 7.90 -3.35 -10.07
C GLU A 196 7.00 -2.15 -9.73
N HIS A 197 5.69 -2.23 -9.99
CA HIS A 197 4.71 -1.17 -9.72
C HIS A 197 3.85 -1.46 -8.50
N LEU A 198 4.10 -2.57 -7.81
CA LEU A 198 3.27 -3.02 -6.70
C LEU A 198 3.06 -1.94 -5.64
N GLN A 199 4.10 -1.15 -5.32
CA GLN A 199 4.00 -0.10 -4.32
C GLN A 199 2.90 0.93 -4.64
N ASP A 200 2.73 1.29 -5.90
CA ASP A 200 1.70 2.26 -6.31
C ASP A 200 0.28 1.70 -6.06
N TYR A 201 0.08 0.39 -6.27
CA TYR A 201 -1.18 -0.29 -5.93
C TYR A 201 -1.39 -0.41 -4.42
N LEU A 202 -0.34 -0.69 -3.65
CA LEU A 202 -0.40 -0.70 -2.19
C LEU A 202 -0.77 0.67 -1.62
N ASN A 203 -0.29 1.74 -2.24
CA ASN A 203 -0.64 3.12 -1.90
C ASN A 203 -2.14 3.38 -2.08
N GLU A 204 -2.72 2.95 -3.22
CA GLU A 204 -4.15 3.05 -3.46
C GLU A 204 -4.96 2.23 -2.44
N PHE A 205 -4.55 0.99 -2.20
CA PHE A 205 -5.22 0.13 -1.22
C PHE A 205 -5.22 0.76 0.18
N ALA A 206 -4.06 1.22 0.67
CA ALA A 206 -3.94 1.89 1.97
C ALA A 206 -4.78 3.18 2.05
N PHE A 207 -4.78 4.00 0.99
CA PHE A 207 -5.59 5.22 0.93
C PHE A 207 -7.07 4.93 1.11
N ARG A 208 -7.58 3.92 0.39
CA ARG A 208 -8.99 3.49 0.45
C ARG A 208 -9.33 2.87 1.78
N PHE A 209 -8.50 1.95 2.25
CA PHE A 209 -8.70 1.24 3.51
C PHE A 209 -8.78 2.20 4.70
N ASN A 210 -7.84 3.12 4.80
CA ASN A 210 -7.78 4.10 5.89
C ASN A 210 -8.96 5.09 5.89
N ARG A 211 -9.72 5.17 4.80
CA ARG A 211 -10.89 6.03 4.65
C ARG A 211 -12.20 5.25 4.45
N ARG A 212 -12.19 3.94 4.69
CA ARG A 212 -13.35 3.07 4.46
C ARG A 212 -14.59 3.43 5.29
N LYS A 213 -14.37 4.04 6.45
CA LYS A 213 -15.45 4.55 7.33
C LYS A 213 -16.03 5.90 6.85
N SER A 214 -15.46 6.53 5.82
CA SER A 214 -15.96 7.81 5.30
C SER A 214 -17.31 7.63 4.60
N ARG A 215 -18.32 8.38 5.07
CA ARG A 215 -19.67 8.37 4.48
C ARG A 215 -19.79 9.22 3.21
N SER A 216 -18.78 10.04 2.90
CA SER A 216 -18.80 10.97 1.77
C SER A 216 -17.69 10.67 0.77
N ARG A 217 -18.05 10.34 -0.47
CA ARG A 217 -17.11 10.17 -1.59
C ARG A 217 -16.42 11.48 -1.96
N GLY A 218 -17.13 12.60 -1.85
CA GLY A 218 -16.55 13.92 -2.08
C GLY A 218 -15.37 14.23 -1.17
N LYS A 219 -15.38 13.74 0.08
CA LYS A 219 -14.23 13.89 1.00
C LYS A 219 -12.99 13.12 0.49
N LEU A 220 -13.16 11.93 -0.09
CA LEU A 220 -12.04 11.16 -0.67
C LEU A 220 -11.45 11.90 -1.88
N PHE A 221 -12.32 12.39 -2.77
CA PHE A 221 -11.92 13.21 -3.92
C PHE A 221 -11.14 14.46 -3.45
N TYR A 222 -11.71 15.22 -2.54
CA TYR A 222 -11.07 16.44 -2.01
C TYR A 222 -9.69 16.13 -1.41
N ARG A 223 -9.56 15.07 -0.62
CA ARG A 223 -8.27 14.65 -0.06
C ARG A 223 -7.26 14.25 -1.13
N LEU A 224 -7.71 13.56 -2.19
CA LEU A 224 -6.82 13.23 -3.29
C LEU A 224 -6.36 14.49 -4.04
N VAL A 225 -7.23 15.48 -4.24
CA VAL A 225 -6.85 16.78 -4.84
C VAL A 225 -5.80 17.49 -3.97
N GLN A 226 -6.04 17.59 -2.65
CA GLN A 226 -5.08 18.19 -1.72
C GLN A 226 -3.71 17.51 -1.78
N HIS A 227 -3.69 16.18 -1.84
CA HIS A 227 -2.43 15.45 -1.94
C HIS A 227 -1.76 15.67 -3.30
N ALA A 228 -2.53 15.68 -4.39
CA ALA A 228 -2.02 15.82 -5.74
C ALA A 228 -1.31 17.17 -5.97
N VAL A 229 -1.80 18.24 -5.37
CA VAL A 229 -1.14 19.56 -5.45
C VAL A 229 0.09 19.68 -4.55
N ALA A 230 0.23 18.81 -3.54
CA ALA A 230 1.38 18.74 -2.65
C ALA A 230 2.39 17.65 -3.05
N THR A 231 2.13 16.90 -4.12
CA THR A 231 2.99 15.81 -4.59
C THR A 231 3.87 16.31 -5.71
N GLU A 232 5.17 16.08 -5.58
CA GLU A 232 6.16 16.42 -6.59
C GLU A 232 5.85 15.80 -7.96
N PRO A 233 6.24 16.47 -9.04
CA PRO A 233 6.03 15.98 -10.39
C PRO A 233 6.75 14.66 -10.62
N THR A 234 6.10 13.76 -11.34
CA THR A 234 6.68 12.49 -11.76
C THR A 234 6.44 12.30 -13.26
N THR A 235 7.49 12.06 -14.02
CA THR A 235 7.39 11.79 -15.45
C THR A 235 7.04 10.32 -15.72
N TYR A 236 6.54 10.03 -16.91
CA TYR A 236 6.34 8.64 -17.37
C TYR A 236 7.63 7.82 -17.28
N ARG A 237 8.75 8.39 -17.72
CA ARG A 237 10.05 7.73 -17.68
C ARG A 237 10.45 7.35 -16.26
N GLN A 238 10.29 8.27 -15.29
CA GLN A 238 10.55 7.96 -13.88
C GLN A 238 9.65 6.86 -13.32
N ILE A 239 8.41 6.72 -13.80
CA ILE A 239 7.53 5.62 -13.40
C ILE A 239 8.07 4.30 -13.92
N VAL A 240 8.47 4.24 -15.19
CA VAL A 240 9.04 3.04 -15.82
C VAL A 240 10.42 2.70 -15.27
N ASP A 241 11.33 3.68 -15.17
CA ASP A 241 12.70 3.47 -14.69
C ASP A 241 12.75 3.08 -13.20
N SER A 242 11.77 3.51 -12.40
CA SER A 242 11.67 3.06 -11.00
C SER A 242 11.40 1.56 -10.88
N ALA A 243 10.86 0.96 -11.92
CA ALA A 243 10.69 -0.47 -12.06
C ALA A 243 12.02 -1.19 -12.31
N ILE A 244 12.88 -0.61 -13.15
CA ILE A 244 14.17 -1.21 -13.54
C ILE A 244 15.19 -1.19 -12.38
N LYS A 245 15.21 -0.12 -11.58
CA LYS A 245 16.16 0.03 -10.44
C LYS A 245 15.84 -0.83 -9.21
N ARG A 246 14.70 -1.55 -9.22
CA ARG A 246 14.28 -2.45 -8.13
C ARG A 246 14.50 -3.92 -8.43
N LYS A 247 15.10 -4.23 -9.59
CA LYS A 247 15.65 -5.54 -9.92
C LYS A 247 17.07 -5.63 -9.38
#